data_8ec71d4f3dce70c66ebf3f9cadcb76c7
#
_entry.id   8ec71d4f3dce70c66ebf3f9cadcb76c7
#
_cell.length_a   1.000
_cell.length_b   1.000
_cell.length_c   1.000
_cell.angle_alpha   90.00
_cell.angle_beta   90.00
_cell.angle_gamma   90.00
#
_symmetry.space_group_name_H-M   'P 1'
#
loop_
_entity.id
_entity.type
_entity.pdbx_description
1 polymer ?
#
loop_
_entity_poly.entity_id
_entity_poly.type
_entity_poly.pdbx_seq_one_letter_code
_entity_poly.pdbx_strand_id
1 'polypeptide(L)'
;MSLRWEDQGRDWPGRGFSRFVAAGGLRWHVQVAGNGPVLLLLHGTGASTHSWRDLLPRLAEGFTVVAPDLPGHGFSAALPRERTSLPGFAAALSALLAELGLVARYAAGHSAGAAIAAQLALQPKSTLERLAWINPALKPFDALPGLLFAPLARLMATGPLLPRLAAWRAQDPRALRRLIAGTGSTLDERGVSLYQRLVASPDHVAGALSMMAGWDLAPLVEALPRLQQPVLLLVGEQDGTVPPAQAAQIAPRLRHATLQRLPGLGHLAHEEKPEWFAERLGAWFSAPG
;
A
#
# COMPACT_ATOMS: atom_id res chain seq x y z
N MET A 1 18.86 10.69 7.14
CA MET A 1 19.66 9.43 7.10
C MET A 1 18.81 8.38 6.40
N SER A 2 19.41 7.53 5.55
CA SER A 2 18.68 6.40 4.94
C SER A 2 18.26 5.40 6.00
N LEU A 3 17.12 4.73 5.79
CA LEU A 3 16.67 3.63 6.65
C LEU A 3 17.64 2.45 6.53
N ARG A 4 18.23 2.05 7.65
CA ARG A 4 19.12 0.89 7.75
C ARG A 4 18.48 -0.17 8.63
N TRP A 5 18.39 -1.40 8.12
CA TRP A 5 17.77 -2.50 8.84
C TRP A 5 18.50 -2.83 10.15
N GLU A 6 19.82 -2.71 10.15
CA GLU A 6 20.66 -2.97 11.31
C GLU A 6 20.35 -2.04 12.48
N ASP A 7 19.90 -0.83 12.19
CA ASP A 7 19.61 0.22 13.18
C ASP A 7 18.11 0.29 13.49
N GLN A 8 17.27 0.57 12.47
CA GLN A 8 15.83 0.81 12.64
C GLN A 8 14.98 -0.46 12.54
N GLY A 9 15.54 -1.59 12.11
CA GLY A 9 14.86 -2.86 12.02
C GLY A 9 14.86 -3.69 13.33
N ARG A 10 15.55 -3.25 14.38
CA ARG A 10 15.70 -4.04 15.61
C ARG A 10 14.37 -4.35 16.31
N ASP A 11 13.50 -3.37 16.37
CA ASP A 11 12.16 -3.42 16.97
C ASP A 11 11.05 -3.27 15.92
N TRP A 12 11.39 -3.52 14.63
CA TRP A 12 10.42 -3.45 13.54
C TRP A 12 9.31 -4.48 13.74
N PRO A 13 8.03 -4.09 13.62
CA PRO A 13 6.93 -5.04 13.78
C PRO A 13 7.07 -6.21 12.81
N GLY A 14 6.83 -7.42 13.30
CA GLY A 14 6.95 -8.62 12.47
C GLY A 14 8.38 -8.94 12.03
N ARG A 15 9.42 -8.44 12.75
CA ARG A 15 10.83 -8.70 12.42
C ARG A 15 11.14 -10.17 12.16
N GLY A 16 10.55 -11.08 12.94
CA GLY A 16 10.75 -12.53 12.78
C GLY A 16 10.25 -13.10 11.46
N PHE A 17 9.37 -12.39 10.76
CA PHE A 17 8.84 -12.72 9.44
C PHE A 17 9.61 -12.06 8.31
N SER A 18 10.53 -11.14 8.63
CA SER A 18 11.24 -10.30 7.68
C SER A 18 12.33 -11.05 6.95
N ARG A 19 12.40 -10.85 5.65
CA ARG A 19 13.43 -11.39 4.74
C ARG A 19 13.91 -10.30 3.79
N PHE A 20 15.15 -10.45 3.33
CA PHE A 20 15.68 -9.66 2.22
C PHE A 20 15.88 -10.56 1.02
N VAL A 21 15.28 -10.19 -0.10
CA VAL A 21 15.24 -10.99 -1.32
C VAL A 21 15.71 -10.13 -2.51
N ALA A 22 16.57 -10.68 -3.36
CA ALA A 22 16.96 -10.03 -4.61
C ALA A 22 16.05 -10.56 -5.73
N ALA A 23 15.18 -9.70 -6.28
CA ALA A 23 14.27 -10.09 -7.33
C ALA A 23 14.02 -8.92 -8.30
N GLY A 24 13.93 -9.20 -9.60
CA GLY A 24 13.65 -8.20 -10.62
C GLY A 24 14.69 -7.05 -10.69
N GLY A 25 15.93 -7.29 -10.23
CA GLY A 25 16.99 -6.28 -10.14
C GLY A 25 16.88 -5.37 -8.91
N LEU A 26 16.05 -5.70 -7.93
CA LEU A 26 15.86 -4.95 -6.69
C LEU A 26 16.20 -5.81 -5.47
N ARG A 27 16.68 -5.14 -4.41
CA ARG A 27 16.71 -5.72 -3.06
C ARG A 27 15.40 -5.37 -2.37
N TRP A 28 14.64 -6.38 -2.02
CA TRP A 28 13.34 -6.25 -1.34
C TRP A 28 13.49 -6.54 0.15
N HIS A 29 12.77 -5.81 0.96
CA HIS A 29 12.33 -6.24 2.28
C HIS A 29 10.90 -6.77 2.14
N VAL A 30 10.66 -7.97 2.66
CA VAL A 30 9.35 -8.62 2.62
C VAL A 30 9.14 -9.39 3.91
N GLN A 31 7.92 -9.34 4.44
CA GLN A 31 7.48 -10.19 5.53
C GLN A 31 6.66 -11.35 4.97
N VAL A 32 7.02 -12.57 5.38
CA VAL A 32 6.32 -13.79 4.98
C VAL A 32 6.03 -14.61 6.23
N ALA A 33 4.75 -14.91 6.46
CA ALA A 33 4.30 -15.66 7.64
C ALA A 33 3.13 -16.56 7.32
N GLY A 34 2.96 -17.60 8.13
CA GLY A 34 1.83 -18.52 8.04
C GLY A 34 1.98 -19.61 7.00
N ASN A 35 0.91 -20.39 6.85
CA ASN A 35 0.81 -21.52 5.93
C ASN A 35 -0.61 -21.60 5.38
N GLY A 36 -0.75 -21.79 4.07
CA GLY A 36 -2.05 -21.83 3.40
C GLY A 36 -2.02 -21.10 2.06
N PRO A 37 -3.19 -20.78 1.47
CA PRO A 37 -3.25 -20.01 0.24
C PRO A 37 -2.54 -18.66 0.37
N VAL A 38 -1.81 -18.24 -0.66
CA VAL A 38 -0.99 -17.02 -0.60
C VAL A 38 -1.87 -15.78 -0.69
N LEU A 39 -1.78 -14.93 0.33
CA LEU A 39 -2.43 -13.62 0.43
C LEU A 39 -1.35 -12.51 0.38
N LEU A 40 -1.41 -11.71 -0.67
CA LEU A 40 -0.53 -10.55 -0.87
C LEU A 40 -1.13 -9.32 -0.19
N LEU A 41 -0.37 -8.66 0.70
CA LEU A 41 -0.76 -7.42 1.37
C LEU A 41 0.07 -6.25 0.82
N LEU A 42 -0.58 -5.28 0.19
CA LEU A 42 0.06 -4.15 -0.49
C LEU A 42 -0.27 -2.83 0.22
N HIS A 43 0.72 -2.21 0.85
CA HIS A 43 0.55 -0.95 1.56
C HIS A 43 0.36 0.26 0.63
N GLY A 44 -0.07 1.39 1.18
CA GLY A 44 -0.25 2.65 0.47
C GLY A 44 1.05 3.45 0.32
N THR A 45 1.00 4.51 -0.49
CA THR A 45 2.12 5.46 -0.65
C THR A 45 2.54 6.04 0.70
N GLY A 46 3.85 6.04 0.97
CA GLY A 46 4.43 6.57 2.21
C GLY A 46 4.30 5.65 3.43
N ALA A 47 3.67 4.47 3.28
CA ALA A 47 3.66 3.42 4.30
C ALA A 47 4.74 2.36 4.02
N SER A 48 4.69 1.22 4.71
CA SER A 48 5.55 0.05 4.54
C SER A 48 4.88 -1.17 5.18
N THR A 49 5.59 -2.29 5.32
CA THR A 49 5.10 -3.50 6.00
C THR A 49 4.52 -3.23 7.39
N HIS A 50 4.97 -2.18 8.10
CA HIS A 50 4.48 -1.83 9.43
C HIS A 50 2.98 -1.54 9.48
N SER A 51 2.38 -1.09 8.39
CA SER A 51 0.93 -0.81 8.37
C SER A 51 0.07 -2.08 8.50
N TRP A 52 0.69 -3.24 8.25
CA TRP A 52 0.07 -4.55 8.42
C TRP A 52 0.41 -5.23 9.75
N ARG A 53 1.12 -4.56 10.67
CA ARG A 53 1.70 -5.13 11.89
C ARG A 53 0.73 -5.93 12.74
N ASP A 54 -0.51 -5.46 12.84
CA ASP A 54 -1.52 -6.06 13.70
C ASP A 54 -2.46 -7.01 12.93
N LEU A 55 -2.50 -6.91 11.58
CA LEU A 55 -3.27 -7.80 10.70
C LEU A 55 -2.48 -9.03 10.29
N LEU A 56 -1.20 -8.87 9.95
CA LEU A 56 -0.38 -9.93 9.38
C LEU A 56 -0.32 -11.17 10.27
N PRO A 57 -0.06 -11.09 11.58
CA PRO A 57 -0.02 -12.29 12.43
C PRO A 57 -1.37 -13.04 12.48
N ARG A 58 -2.48 -12.31 12.51
CA ARG A 58 -3.84 -12.88 12.54
C ARG A 58 -4.21 -13.57 11.23
N LEU A 59 -3.91 -12.94 10.10
CA LEU A 59 -4.14 -13.50 8.77
C LEU A 59 -3.22 -14.71 8.50
N ALA A 60 -2.03 -14.74 9.10
CA ALA A 60 -1.10 -15.86 8.98
C ALA A 60 -1.59 -17.16 9.66
N GLU A 61 -2.65 -17.12 10.45
CA GLU A 61 -3.29 -18.32 11.00
C GLU A 61 -3.98 -19.16 9.90
N GLY A 62 -4.44 -18.53 8.80
CA GLY A 62 -5.14 -19.22 7.71
C GLY A 62 -4.50 -19.06 6.33
N PHE A 63 -3.53 -18.19 6.19
CA PHE A 63 -2.91 -17.84 4.89
C PHE A 63 -1.39 -17.83 4.98
N THR A 64 -0.74 -18.08 3.85
CA THR A 64 0.65 -17.63 3.66
C THR A 64 0.61 -16.16 3.28
N VAL A 65 0.83 -15.29 4.26
CA VAL A 65 0.77 -13.84 4.08
C VAL A 65 2.12 -13.34 3.55
N VAL A 66 2.09 -12.57 2.46
CA VAL A 66 3.25 -11.91 1.85
C VAL A 66 3.02 -10.40 1.86
N ALA A 67 3.79 -9.69 2.66
CA ALA A 67 3.72 -8.23 2.77
C ALA A 67 5.10 -7.62 2.41
N PRO A 68 5.32 -7.15 1.18
CA PRO A 68 6.55 -6.45 0.82
C PRO A 68 6.51 -4.98 1.22
N ASP A 69 7.67 -4.40 1.54
CA ASP A 69 7.85 -2.97 1.33
C ASP A 69 7.88 -2.70 -0.17
N LEU A 70 6.99 -1.87 -0.67
CA LEU A 70 6.93 -1.53 -2.10
C LEU A 70 8.24 -0.83 -2.54
N PRO A 71 8.63 -0.91 -3.83
CA PRO A 71 9.85 -0.28 -4.31
C PRO A 71 9.97 1.19 -3.90
N GLY A 72 11.11 1.55 -3.32
CA GLY A 72 11.39 2.88 -2.80
C GLY A 72 10.75 3.20 -1.44
N HIS A 73 10.08 2.23 -0.81
CA HIS A 73 9.50 2.37 0.51
C HIS A 73 10.20 1.47 1.53
N GLY A 74 10.14 1.88 2.81
CA GLY A 74 10.69 1.11 3.90
C GLY A 74 12.16 0.75 3.66
N PHE A 75 12.45 -0.53 3.68
CA PHE A 75 13.80 -1.07 3.49
C PHE A 75 14.02 -1.68 2.09
N SER A 76 13.08 -1.52 1.17
CA SER A 76 13.20 -1.96 -0.23
C SER A 76 13.87 -0.91 -1.10
N ALA A 77 14.69 -1.38 -2.07
CA ALA A 77 15.31 -0.51 -3.06
C ALA A 77 14.26 0.16 -3.97
N ALA A 78 14.57 1.34 -4.49
CA ALA A 78 13.72 2.04 -5.45
C ALA A 78 13.84 1.42 -6.85
N LEU A 79 12.74 1.49 -7.61
CA LEU A 79 12.77 1.22 -9.06
C LEU A 79 13.58 2.29 -9.79
N PRO A 80 14.27 1.93 -10.87
CA PRO A 80 14.77 2.91 -11.83
C PRO A 80 13.63 3.81 -12.34
N ARG A 81 13.94 5.08 -12.62
CA ARG A 81 12.94 6.10 -12.94
C ARG A 81 12.01 5.69 -14.10
N GLU A 82 12.57 5.08 -15.12
CA GLU A 82 11.85 4.60 -16.31
C GLU A 82 10.88 3.45 -16.01
N ARG A 83 11.05 2.77 -14.88
CA ARG A 83 10.18 1.67 -14.41
C ARG A 83 9.23 2.10 -13.28
N THR A 84 9.28 3.36 -12.85
CA THR A 84 8.43 3.88 -11.76
C THR A 84 7.03 4.22 -12.29
N SER A 85 6.36 3.21 -12.83
CA SER A 85 4.98 3.27 -13.33
C SER A 85 4.14 2.19 -12.66
N LEU A 86 2.82 2.30 -12.67
CA LEU A 86 1.95 1.27 -12.10
C LEU A 86 2.21 -0.13 -12.70
N PRO A 87 2.31 -0.32 -14.04
CA PRO A 87 2.73 -1.60 -14.60
C PRO A 87 4.12 -2.04 -14.17
N GLY A 88 5.07 -1.11 -13.97
CA GLY A 88 6.42 -1.41 -13.49
C GLY A 88 6.43 -1.95 -12.05
N PHE A 89 5.60 -1.39 -11.16
CA PHE A 89 5.40 -1.93 -9.79
C PHE A 89 4.79 -3.32 -9.82
N ALA A 90 3.77 -3.54 -10.64
CA ALA A 90 3.15 -4.87 -10.79
C ALA A 90 4.14 -5.91 -11.33
N ALA A 91 4.94 -5.55 -12.34
CA ALA A 91 5.98 -6.44 -12.89
C ALA A 91 7.06 -6.77 -11.85
N ALA A 92 7.50 -5.79 -11.06
CA ALA A 92 8.47 -5.99 -10.01
C ALA A 92 7.95 -6.92 -8.89
N LEU A 93 6.67 -6.79 -8.51
CA LEU A 93 6.01 -7.70 -7.57
C LEU A 93 5.85 -9.11 -8.12
N SER A 94 5.51 -9.26 -9.41
CA SER A 94 5.46 -10.57 -10.05
C SER A 94 6.84 -11.27 -10.02
N ALA A 95 7.93 -10.52 -10.23
CA ALA A 95 9.29 -11.04 -10.11
C ALA A 95 9.63 -11.43 -8.66
N LEU A 96 9.20 -10.66 -7.66
CA LEU A 96 9.36 -11.01 -6.24
C LEU A 96 8.64 -12.31 -5.89
N LEU A 97 7.38 -12.46 -6.29
CA LEU A 97 6.59 -13.67 -6.03
C LEU A 97 7.22 -14.91 -6.69
N ALA A 98 7.72 -14.76 -7.92
CA ALA A 98 8.43 -15.83 -8.63
C ALA A 98 9.72 -16.26 -7.91
N GLU A 99 10.52 -15.30 -7.43
CA GLU A 99 11.73 -15.57 -6.66
C GLU A 99 11.44 -16.26 -5.33
N LEU A 100 10.33 -15.89 -4.68
CA LEU A 100 9.86 -16.55 -3.46
C LEU A 100 9.28 -17.96 -3.72
N GLY A 101 9.07 -18.35 -4.97
CA GLY A 101 8.38 -19.59 -5.33
C GLY A 101 6.90 -19.60 -4.92
N LEU A 102 6.27 -18.43 -4.82
CA LEU A 102 4.91 -18.26 -4.33
C LEU A 102 3.95 -17.81 -5.43
N VAL A 103 2.76 -18.37 -5.43
CA VAL A 103 1.67 -18.01 -6.35
C VAL A 103 0.56 -17.34 -5.56
N ALA A 104 0.39 -16.03 -5.75
CA ALA A 104 -0.63 -15.27 -5.04
C ALA A 104 -2.03 -15.67 -5.52
N ARG A 105 -2.86 -16.13 -4.59
CA ARG A 105 -4.27 -16.45 -4.82
C ARG A 105 -5.18 -15.27 -4.47
N TYR A 106 -4.78 -14.48 -3.49
CA TYR A 106 -5.54 -13.34 -2.99
C TYR A 106 -4.66 -12.10 -2.86
N ALA A 107 -5.26 -10.91 -2.98
CA ALA A 107 -4.56 -9.67 -2.70
C ALA A 107 -5.45 -8.68 -1.95
N ALA A 108 -4.91 -8.10 -0.89
CA ALA A 108 -5.47 -6.93 -0.23
C ALA A 108 -4.55 -5.72 -0.46
N GLY A 109 -5.12 -4.60 -0.89
CA GLY A 109 -4.38 -3.38 -1.14
C GLY A 109 -4.98 -2.18 -0.42
N HIS A 110 -4.14 -1.41 0.26
CA HIS A 110 -4.52 -0.14 0.86
C HIS A 110 -4.11 1.01 -0.05
N SER A 111 -5.00 1.96 -0.29
CA SER A 111 -4.72 3.18 -1.06
C SER A 111 -4.08 2.88 -2.43
N ALA A 112 -2.84 3.29 -2.68
CA ALA A 112 -2.08 2.95 -3.89
C ALA A 112 -1.87 1.43 -4.07
N GLY A 113 -1.77 0.66 -2.98
CA GLY A 113 -1.68 -0.79 -3.03
C GLY A 113 -2.89 -1.45 -3.70
N ALA A 114 -4.08 -0.83 -3.63
CA ALA A 114 -5.27 -1.29 -4.34
C ALA A 114 -5.12 -1.17 -5.87
N ALA A 115 -4.51 -0.09 -6.35
CA ALA A 115 -4.22 0.07 -7.78
C ALA A 115 -3.22 -0.98 -8.27
N ILE A 116 -2.20 -1.32 -7.47
CA ILE A 116 -1.25 -2.38 -7.81
C ILE A 116 -1.95 -3.74 -7.83
N ALA A 117 -2.80 -4.05 -6.83
CA ALA A 117 -3.58 -5.29 -6.81
C ALA A 117 -4.48 -5.43 -8.04
N ALA A 118 -5.14 -4.35 -8.45
CA ALA A 118 -5.94 -4.30 -9.67
C ALA A 118 -5.10 -4.53 -10.93
N GLN A 119 -3.93 -3.89 -11.02
CA GLN A 119 -3.00 -4.05 -12.15
C GLN A 119 -2.49 -5.49 -12.26
N LEU A 120 -2.18 -6.14 -11.13
CA LEU A 120 -1.78 -7.56 -11.08
C LEU A 120 -2.94 -8.47 -11.54
N ALA A 121 -4.16 -8.20 -11.07
CA ALA A 121 -5.34 -8.99 -11.43
C ALA A 121 -5.72 -8.88 -12.92
N LEU A 122 -5.40 -7.77 -13.57
CA LEU A 122 -5.62 -7.53 -14.99
C LEU A 122 -4.55 -8.14 -15.89
N GLN A 123 -3.47 -8.71 -15.35
CA GLN A 123 -2.46 -9.40 -16.15
C GLN A 123 -3.04 -10.68 -16.78
N PRO A 124 -2.65 -11.05 -18.02
CA PRO A 124 -3.21 -12.20 -18.73
C PRO A 124 -3.05 -13.55 -18.02
N LYS A 125 -2.01 -13.67 -17.16
CA LYS A 125 -1.71 -14.89 -16.39
C LYS A 125 -1.92 -14.68 -14.89
N SER A 126 -2.84 -13.79 -14.52
CA SER A 126 -3.15 -13.55 -13.12
C SER A 126 -3.75 -14.80 -12.48
N THR A 127 -3.23 -15.15 -11.31
CA THR A 127 -3.72 -16.24 -10.46
C THR A 127 -4.61 -15.73 -9.33
N LEU A 128 -4.84 -14.42 -9.28
CA LEU A 128 -5.67 -13.81 -8.25
C LEU A 128 -7.14 -14.16 -8.46
N GLU A 129 -7.76 -14.70 -7.41
CA GLU A 129 -9.15 -15.13 -7.41
C GLU A 129 -10.07 -14.10 -6.74
N ARG A 130 -9.59 -13.40 -5.70
CA ARG A 130 -10.35 -12.38 -4.97
C ARG A 130 -9.45 -11.22 -4.57
N LEU A 131 -10.04 -10.04 -4.50
CA LEU A 131 -9.38 -8.80 -4.11
C LEU A 131 -10.11 -8.15 -2.94
N ALA A 132 -9.35 -7.46 -2.10
CA ALA A 132 -9.90 -6.53 -1.11
C ALA A 132 -9.15 -5.18 -1.23
N TRP A 133 -9.90 -4.10 -1.35
CA TRP A 133 -9.36 -2.76 -1.47
C TRP A 133 -9.80 -1.91 -0.27
N ILE A 134 -8.83 -1.37 0.45
CA ILE A 134 -9.05 -0.53 1.62
C ILE A 134 -8.74 0.91 1.23
N ASN A 135 -9.72 1.78 1.29
CA ASN A 135 -9.61 3.20 0.91
C ASN A 135 -8.86 3.38 -0.43
N PRO A 136 -9.32 2.74 -1.52
CA PRO A 136 -8.55 2.60 -2.75
C PRO A 136 -8.34 3.92 -3.47
N ALA A 137 -7.07 4.27 -3.77
CA ALA A 137 -6.70 5.43 -4.58
C ALA A 137 -6.63 5.02 -6.06
N LEU A 138 -7.76 5.09 -6.78
CA LEU A 138 -7.89 4.65 -8.17
C LEU A 138 -8.09 5.80 -9.16
N LYS A 139 -8.24 7.03 -8.68
CA LYS A 139 -8.34 8.21 -9.53
C LYS A 139 -7.07 9.04 -9.44
N PRO A 140 -6.72 9.77 -10.54
CA PRO A 140 -5.63 10.72 -10.49
C PRO A 140 -5.78 11.71 -9.35
N PHE A 141 -4.69 12.06 -8.69
CA PHE A 141 -4.67 13.06 -7.61
C PHE A 141 -5.09 14.47 -8.10
N ASP A 142 -5.01 14.74 -9.39
CA ASP A 142 -5.44 16.00 -10.01
C ASP A 142 -6.95 16.26 -9.88
N ALA A 143 -7.73 15.21 -9.56
CA ALA A 143 -9.18 15.31 -9.35
C ALA A 143 -9.57 15.65 -7.89
N LEU A 144 -8.59 15.86 -7.00
CA LEU A 144 -8.84 16.22 -5.60
C LEU A 144 -8.83 17.75 -5.45
N PRO A 145 -9.98 18.39 -5.09
CA PRO A 145 -10.00 19.82 -4.81
C PRO A 145 -9.03 20.14 -3.66
N GLY A 146 -8.05 21.00 -3.91
CA GLY A 146 -7.11 21.48 -2.91
C GLY A 146 -5.75 20.81 -2.87
N LEU A 147 -5.49 19.77 -3.65
CA LEU A 147 -4.17 19.15 -3.74
C LEU A 147 -3.40 19.61 -5.00
N LEU A 148 -2.64 20.67 -4.86
CA LEU A 148 -1.52 21.03 -5.76
C LEU A 148 -0.36 19.98 -5.69
N PHE A 149 -0.68 18.72 -5.29
CA PHE A 149 0.35 17.74 -4.97
C PHE A 149 0.98 17.09 -6.20
N ALA A 150 0.25 16.84 -7.28
CA ALA A 150 0.84 16.17 -8.44
C ALA A 150 1.87 17.05 -9.17
N PRO A 151 1.61 18.34 -9.47
CA PRO A 151 2.65 19.24 -10.00
C PRO A 151 3.80 19.44 -9.00
N LEU A 152 3.49 19.58 -7.71
CA LEU A 152 4.49 19.72 -6.66
C LEU A 152 5.28 18.43 -6.47
N ALA A 153 4.65 17.25 -6.48
CA ALA A 153 5.33 15.96 -6.41
C ALA A 153 6.25 15.73 -7.62
N ARG A 154 5.81 16.10 -8.82
CA ARG A 154 6.67 16.06 -10.02
C ARG A 154 7.88 17.00 -9.88
N LEU A 155 7.66 18.21 -9.41
CA LEU A 155 8.75 19.16 -9.14
C LEU A 155 9.68 18.64 -8.02
N MET A 156 9.12 18.06 -6.98
CA MET A 156 9.86 17.50 -5.85
C MET A 156 10.63 16.21 -6.22
N ALA A 157 10.15 15.43 -7.18
CA ALA A 157 10.84 14.25 -7.69
C ALA A 157 12.04 14.57 -8.60
N THR A 158 12.23 15.84 -9.02
CA THR A 158 13.29 16.22 -9.96
C THR A 158 14.64 16.53 -9.31
N GLY A 159 14.73 16.59 -7.98
CA GLY A 159 16.01 16.91 -7.30
C GLY A 159 16.10 16.37 -5.87
N PRO A 160 17.34 16.14 -5.36
CA PRO A 160 17.55 15.52 -4.05
C PRO A 160 17.29 16.47 -2.86
N LEU A 161 17.17 17.77 -3.10
CA LEU A 161 17.06 18.78 -2.02
C LEU A 161 15.66 18.76 -1.38
N LEU A 162 14.62 18.64 -2.17
CA LEU A 162 13.24 18.70 -1.67
C LEU A 162 12.84 17.50 -0.81
N PRO A 163 13.17 16.23 -1.17
CA PRO A 163 12.96 15.09 -0.26
C PRO A 163 13.73 15.26 1.07
N ARG A 164 14.94 15.83 1.03
CA ARG A 164 15.71 16.10 2.25
C ARG A 164 15.06 17.17 3.13
N LEU A 165 14.57 18.25 2.53
CA LEU A 165 13.85 19.30 3.25
C LEU A 165 12.53 18.80 3.83
N ALA A 166 11.78 18.01 3.05
CA ALA A 166 10.54 17.39 3.50
C ALA A 166 10.80 16.41 4.67
N ALA A 167 11.81 15.55 4.55
CA ALA A 167 12.22 14.63 5.61
C ALA A 167 12.69 15.38 6.86
N TRP A 168 13.43 16.49 6.71
CA TRP A 168 13.85 17.34 7.83
C TRP A 168 12.63 17.97 8.53
N ARG A 169 11.71 18.53 7.78
CA ARG A 169 10.47 19.12 8.33
C ARG A 169 9.58 18.08 9.01
N ALA A 170 9.53 16.87 8.47
CA ALA A 170 8.75 15.76 9.02
C ALA A 170 9.38 15.15 10.31
N GLN A 171 10.58 15.57 10.70
CA GLN A 171 11.16 15.22 12.00
C GLN A 171 10.43 15.89 13.18
N ASP A 172 9.67 16.96 12.95
CA ASP A 172 8.78 17.53 13.96
C ASP A 172 7.58 16.55 14.20
N PRO A 173 7.48 15.94 15.40
CA PRO A 173 6.38 15.01 15.70
C PRO A 173 5.00 15.66 15.58
N ARG A 174 4.90 16.97 15.79
CA ARG A 174 3.63 17.72 15.65
C ARG A 174 3.21 17.83 14.19
N ALA A 175 4.17 17.98 13.28
CA ALA A 175 3.89 18.01 11.84
C ALA A 175 3.36 16.65 11.35
N LEU A 176 3.98 15.55 11.78
CA LEU A 176 3.51 14.21 11.44
C LEU A 176 2.13 13.90 12.02
N ARG A 177 1.89 14.23 13.31
CA ARG A 177 0.55 14.04 13.91
C ARG A 177 -0.54 14.81 13.17
N ARG A 178 -0.24 16.05 12.73
CA ARG A 178 -1.17 16.83 11.89
C ARG A 178 -1.39 16.17 10.52
N LEU A 179 -0.34 15.60 9.93
CA LEU A 179 -0.46 14.88 8.66
C LEU A 179 -1.37 13.64 8.81
N ILE A 180 -1.14 12.83 9.86
CA ILE A 180 -1.99 11.66 10.17
C ILE A 180 -3.43 12.09 10.46
N ALA A 181 -3.64 13.10 11.32
CA ALA A 181 -4.97 13.63 11.60
C ALA A 181 -5.67 14.16 10.33
N GLY A 182 -4.92 14.75 9.40
CA GLY A 182 -5.42 15.21 8.09
C GLY A 182 -5.93 14.05 7.21
N THR A 183 -5.52 12.82 7.48
CA THR A 183 -6.07 11.62 6.80
C THR A 183 -7.44 11.20 7.37
N GLY A 184 -7.94 11.87 8.41
CA GLY A 184 -9.14 11.49 9.14
C GLY A 184 -8.93 10.32 10.11
N SER A 185 -7.69 9.86 10.28
CA SER A 185 -7.36 8.70 11.11
C SER A 185 -6.68 9.08 12.42
N THR A 186 -6.82 8.19 13.40
CA THR A 186 -6.12 8.27 14.69
C THR A 186 -5.29 7.01 14.88
N LEU A 187 -3.99 7.18 15.11
CA LEU A 187 -3.07 6.09 15.41
C LEU A 187 -2.56 6.19 16.86
N ASP A 188 -2.20 5.04 17.42
CA ASP A 188 -1.47 4.97 18.67
C ASP A 188 -0.04 5.53 18.55
N GLU A 189 0.63 5.73 19.67
CA GLU A 189 2.00 6.25 19.72
C GLU A 189 3.00 5.36 18.96
N ARG A 190 2.78 4.04 18.98
CA ARG A 190 3.62 3.09 18.24
C ARG A 190 3.48 3.29 16.74
N GLY A 191 2.24 3.38 16.23
CA GLY A 191 1.97 3.66 14.82
C GLY A 191 2.59 4.97 14.38
N VAL A 192 2.38 6.07 15.14
CA VAL A 192 3.00 7.37 14.88
C VAL A 192 4.52 7.27 14.83
N SER A 193 5.14 6.58 15.80
CA SER A 193 6.61 6.40 15.84
C SER A 193 7.16 5.67 14.62
N LEU A 194 6.45 4.66 14.11
CA LEU A 194 6.85 3.92 12.91
C LEU A 194 6.80 4.81 11.66
N TYR A 195 5.73 5.59 11.48
CA TYR A 195 5.66 6.58 10.42
C TYR A 195 6.75 7.65 10.56
N GLN A 196 7.08 8.08 11.79
CA GLN A 196 8.15 9.05 12.03
C GLN A 196 9.50 8.57 11.49
N ARG A 197 9.82 7.27 11.67
CA ARG A 197 11.06 6.67 11.13
C ARG A 197 11.08 6.71 9.60
N LEU A 198 9.94 6.43 8.95
CA LEU A 198 9.82 6.44 7.50
C LEU A 198 9.99 7.84 6.92
N VAL A 199 9.24 8.81 7.42
CA VAL A 199 9.26 10.18 6.90
C VAL A 199 10.57 10.92 7.22
N ALA A 200 11.33 10.47 8.23
CA ALA A 200 12.68 10.96 8.52
C ALA A 200 13.72 10.48 7.49
N SER A 201 13.39 9.52 6.63
CA SER A 201 14.26 9.01 5.58
C SER A 201 14.03 9.75 4.25
N PRO A 202 15.01 10.51 3.74
CA PRO A 202 14.91 11.15 2.43
C PRO A 202 14.65 10.17 1.29
N ASP A 203 15.23 8.95 1.36
CA ASP A 203 15.07 7.95 0.32
C ASP A 203 13.65 7.41 0.28
N HIS A 204 13.04 7.15 1.46
CA HIS A 204 11.64 6.76 1.56
C HIS A 204 10.70 7.86 1.04
N VAL A 205 10.94 9.11 1.42
CA VAL A 205 10.17 10.27 0.93
C VAL A 205 10.31 10.40 -0.58
N ALA A 206 11.53 10.26 -1.12
CA ALA A 206 11.76 10.29 -2.56
C ALA A 206 11.04 9.16 -3.29
N GLY A 207 11.03 7.94 -2.74
CA GLY A 207 10.29 6.79 -3.27
C GLY A 207 8.79 7.06 -3.34
N ALA A 208 8.20 7.57 -2.25
CA ALA A 208 6.77 7.93 -2.20
C ALA A 208 6.42 9.01 -3.24
N LEU A 209 7.22 10.07 -3.34
CA LEU A 209 7.03 11.13 -4.32
C LEU A 209 7.20 10.63 -5.76
N SER A 210 8.17 9.75 -6.01
CA SER A 210 8.40 9.16 -7.32
C SER A 210 7.23 8.28 -7.75
N MET A 211 6.65 7.48 -6.84
CA MET A 211 5.43 6.72 -7.09
C MET A 211 4.28 7.66 -7.51
N MET A 212 4.03 8.72 -6.74
CA MET A 212 2.95 9.67 -7.03
C MET A 212 3.15 10.39 -8.37
N ALA A 213 4.40 10.76 -8.68
CA ALA A 213 4.74 11.49 -9.91
C ALA A 213 4.73 10.62 -11.17
N GLY A 214 5.06 9.33 -11.01
CA GLY A 214 5.25 8.39 -12.14
C GLY A 214 3.98 7.64 -12.54
N TRP A 215 2.88 7.74 -11.78
CA TRP A 215 1.68 6.96 -12.05
C TRP A 215 0.64 7.72 -12.87
N ASP A 216 0.22 7.08 -13.96
CA ASP A 216 -1.01 7.40 -14.68
C ASP A 216 -2.02 6.30 -14.36
N LEU A 217 -3.12 6.67 -13.71
CA LEU A 217 -4.19 5.76 -13.30
C LEU A 217 -5.33 5.69 -14.34
N ALA A 218 -5.34 6.56 -15.35
CA ALA A 218 -6.43 6.59 -16.33
C ALA A 218 -6.57 5.26 -17.09
N PRO A 219 -5.48 4.62 -17.59
CA PRO A 219 -5.58 3.33 -18.25
C PRO A 219 -6.09 2.21 -17.34
N LEU A 220 -5.72 2.25 -16.04
CA LEU A 220 -6.25 1.29 -15.06
C LEU A 220 -7.76 1.45 -14.89
N VAL A 221 -8.23 2.69 -14.70
CA VAL A 221 -9.67 2.99 -14.52
C VAL A 221 -10.49 2.54 -15.73
N GLU A 222 -9.98 2.73 -16.93
CA GLU A 222 -10.60 2.25 -18.17
C GLU A 222 -10.65 0.71 -18.24
N ALA A 223 -9.64 0.03 -17.66
CA ALA A 223 -9.55 -1.42 -17.68
C ALA A 223 -10.38 -2.12 -16.59
N LEU A 224 -10.85 -1.42 -15.55
CA LEU A 224 -11.61 -2.01 -14.44
C LEU A 224 -12.81 -2.86 -14.86
N PRO A 225 -13.60 -2.52 -15.91
CA PRO A 225 -14.71 -3.37 -16.37
C PRO A 225 -14.28 -4.77 -16.86
N ARG A 226 -12.98 -4.97 -17.15
CA ARG A 226 -12.43 -6.27 -17.58
C ARG A 226 -12.07 -7.16 -16.40
N LEU A 227 -12.03 -6.61 -15.17
CA LEU A 227 -11.68 -7.34 -13.97
C LEU A 227 -12.78 -8.37 -13.67
N GLN A 228 -12.41 -9.66 -13.59
CA GLN A 228 -13.34 -10.76 -13.39
C GLN A 228 -13.45 -11.14 -11.91
N GLN A 229 -12.43 -10.82 -11.12
CA GLN A 229 -12.35 -11.19 -9.72
C GLN A 229 -13.38 -10.42 -8.88
N PRO A 230 -14.01 -11.06 -7.89
CA PRO A 230 -14.78 -10.37 -6.87
C PRO A 230 -13.89 -9.40 -6.08
N VAL A 231 -14.38 -8.18 -5.87
CA VAL A 231 -13.68 -7.10 -5.16
C VAL A 231 -14.49 -6.64 -3.96
N LEU A 232 -13.91 -6.73 -2.77
CA LEU A 232 -14.43 -6.11 -1.56
C LEU A 232 -13.80 -4.71 -1.41
N LEU A 233 -14.62 -3.66 -1.44
CA LEU A 233 -14.20 -2.29 -1.15
C LEU A 233 -14.57 -1.95 0.31
N LEU A 234 -13.57 -1.65 1.12
CA LEU A 234 -13.71 -1.22 2.52
C LEU A 234 -13.32 0.25 2.61
N VAL A 235 -14.26 1.14 2.93
CA VAL A 235 -14.06 2.58 2.76
C VAL A 235 -14.44 3.32 4.04
N GLY A 236 -13.45 3.97 4.66
CA GLY A 236 -13.64 4.84 5.81
C GLY A 236 -14.39 6.10 5.42
N GLU A 237 -15.47 6.41 6.13
CA GLU A 237 -16.30 7.60 5.82
C GLU A 237 -15.62 8.92 6.21
N GLN A 238 -14.61 8.87 7.07
CA GLN A 238 -13.81 10.03 7.47
C GLN A 238 -12.48 10.15 6.70
N ASP A 239 -12.31 9.39 5.61
CA ASP A 239 -11.09 9.45 4.79
C ASP A 239 -10.88 10.87 4.24
N GLY A 240 -9.88 11.57 4.80
CA GLY A 240 -9.46 12.90 4.38
C GLY A 240 -8.44 12.92 3.23
N THR A 241 -7.96 11.73 2.81
CA THR A 241 -6.97 11.59 1.73
C THR A 241 -7.61 11.22 0.41
N VAL A 242 -8.44 10.16 0.41
CA VAL A 242 -9.20 9.70 -0.75
C VAL A 242 -10.68 9.88 -0.44
N PRO A 243 -11.39 10.81 -1.11
CA PRO A 243 -12.80 11.04 -0.85
C PRO A 243 -13.61 9.74 -0.94
N PRO A 244 -14.38 9.36 0.09
CA PRO A 244 -15.16 8.12 0.10
C PRO A 244 -16.13 7.99 -1.09
N ALA A 245 -16.57 9.12 -1.65
CA ALA A 245 -17.41 9.16 -2.85
C ALA A 245 -16.72 8.54 -4.09
N GLN A 246 -15.39 8.49 -4.15
CA GLN A 246 -14.68 7.86 -5.28
C GLN A 246 -15.00 6.36 -5.37
N ALA A 247 -15.06 5.66 -4.24
CA ALA A 247 -15.40 4.24 -4.23
C ALA A 247 -16.82 3.97 -4.76
N ALA A 248 -17.79 4.85 -4.44
CA ALA A 248 -19.13 4.77 -4.99
C ALA A 248 -19.17 4.99 -6.51
N GLN A 249 -18.22 5.72 -7.07
CA GLN A 249 -18.09 5.92 -8.53
C GLN A 249 -17.33 4.77 -9.20
N ILE A 250 -16.44 4.07 -8.48
CA ILE A 250 -15.65 2.96 -8.99
C ILE A 250 -16.40 1.63 -8.90
N ALA A 251 -17.13 1.38 -7.81
CA ALA A 251 -17.84 0.12 -7.59
C ALA A 251 -18.75 -0.30 -8.76
N PRO A 252 -19.54 0.61 -9.40
CA PRO A 252 -20.36 0.25 -10.55
C PRO A 252 -19.57 -0.12 -11.81
N ARG A 253 -18.27 0.18 -11.87
CA ARG A 253 -17.41 -0.19 -13.00
C ARG A 253 -16.82 -1.59 -12.88
N LEU A 254 -16.94 -2.21 -11.72
CA LEU A 254 -16.50 -3.58 -11.43
C LEU A 254 -17.67 -4.55 -11.64
N ARG A 255 -17.40 -5.72 -12.20
CA ARG A 255 -18.43 -6.74 -12.44
C ARG A 255 -18.98 -7.34 -11.14
N HIS A 256 -18.10 -7.55 -10.16
CA HIS A 256 -18.40 -8.21 -8.89
C HIS A 256 -17.82 -7.38 -7.73
N ALA A 257 -18.49 -6.29 -7.39
CA ALA A 257 -18.09 -5.40 -6.32
C ALA A 257 -19.01 -5.52 -5.10
N THR A 258 -18.41 -5.63 -3.92
CA THR A 258 -19.09 -5.43 -2.64
C THR A 258 -18.49 -4.19 -1.98
N LEU A 259 -19.29 -3.14 -1.85
CA LEU A 259 -18.87 -1.90 -1.18
C LEU A 259 -19.39 -1.88 0.25
N GLN A 260 -18.50 -1.74 1.22
CA GLN A 260 -18.81 -1.55 2.63
C GLN A 260 -18.21 -0.22 3.10
N ARG A 261 -19.07 0.67 3.57
CA ARG A 261 -18.69 1.93 4.20
C ARG A 261 -18.49 1.70 5.69
N LEU A 262 -17.48 2.37 6.24
CA LEU A 262 -17.02 2.19 7.62
C LEU A 262 -17.13 3.52 8.37
N PRO A 263 -18.23 3.74 9.11
CA PRO A 263 -18.42 4.98 9.87
C PRO A 263 -17.30 5.18 10.90
N GLY A 264 -16.88 6.43 11.07
CA GLY A 264 -15.91 6.81 12.08
C GLY A 264 -14.45 6.45 11.77
N LEU A 265 -14.15 5.83 10.62
CA LEU A 265 -12.78 5.45 10.22
C LEU A 265 -12.26 6.37 9.11
N GLY A 266 -10.96 6.69 9.19
CA GLY A 266 -10.25 7.51 8.22
C GLY A 266 -9.52 6.68 7.16
N HIS A 267 -8.48 7.29 6.56
CA HIS A 267 -7.70 6.65 5.49
C HIS A 267 -6.92 5.41 5.94
N LEU A 268 -6.43 5.42 7.19
CA LEU A 268 -5.66 4.31 7.77
C LEU A 268 -6.57 3.32 8.55
N ALA A 269 -7.80 3.13 8.08
CA ALA A 269 -8.85 2.37 8.74
C ALA A 269 -8.40 0.99 9.24
N HIS A 270 -7.56 0.29 8.48
CA HIS A 270 -7.02 -1.03 8.85
C HIS A 270 -6.02 -0.98 10.01
N GLU A 271 -5.39 0.17 10.24
CA GLU A 271 -4.54 0.40 11.41
C GLU A 271 -5.35 0.87 12.63
N GLU A 272 -6.52 1.49 12.41
CA GLU A 272 -7.43 1.95 13.47
C GLU A 272 -8.26 0.80 14.09
N LYS A 273 -8.60 -0.22 13.27
CA LYS A 273 -9.45 -1.36 13.68
C LYS A 273 -8.88 -2.70 13.17
N PRO A 274 -7.63 -3.04 13.53
CA PRO A 274 -6.92 -4.18 12.93
C PRO A 274 -7.63 -5.53 13.16
N GLU A 275 -8.22 -5.75 14.33
CA GLU A 275 -8.95 -7.00 14.62
C GLU A 275 -10.11 -7.19 13.65
N TRP A 276 -10.95 -6.17 13.53
CA TRP A 276 -12.11 -6.20 12.63
C TRP A 276 -11.69 -6.42 11.17
N PHE A 277 -10.61 -5.75 10.73
CA PHE A 277 -10.10 -5.93 9.37
C PHE A 277 -9.54 -7.35 9.15
N ALA A 278 -8.82 -7.92 10.13
CA ALA A 278 -8.30 -9.27 10.03
C ALA A 278 -9.45 -10.31 9.89
N GLU A 279 -10.49 -10.21 10.73
CA GLU A 279 -11.68 -11.06 10.64
C GLU A 279 -12.41 -10.88 9.31
N ARG A 280 -12.63 -9.63 8.89
CA ARG A 280 -13.37 -9.33 7.65
C ARG A 280 -12.64 -9.82 6.39
N LEU A 281 -11.31 -9.60 6.32
CA LEU A 281 -10.48 -10.08 5.23
C LEU A 281 -10.37 -11.61 5.25
N GLY A 282 -10.17 -12.21 6.43
CA GLY A 282 -10.15 -13.65 6.60
C GLY A 282 -11.42 -14.30 6.09
N ALA A 283 -12.59 -13.81 6.50
CA ALA A 283 -13.88 -14.30 6.04
C ALA A 283 -14.07 -14.10 4.53
N TRP A 284 -13.64 -12.96 3.97
CA TRP A 284 -13.74 -12.66 2.55
C TRP A 284 -12.92 -13.63 1.69
N PHE A 285 -11.69 -13.90 2.08
CA PHE A 285 -10.78 -14.75 1.31
C PHE A 285 -11.02 -16.25 1.51
N SER A 286 -11.66 -16.66 2.62
CA SER A 286 -12.04 -18.05 2.88
C SER A 286 -13.43 -18.43 2.35
N ALA A 287 -14.22 -17.46 1.87
CA ALA A 287 -15.55 -17.76 1.35
C ALA A 287 -15.47 -18.70 0.12
N PRO A 288 -16.40 -19.64 -0.05
CA PRO A 288 -16.49 -20.45 -1.25
C PRO A 288 -16.67 -19.56 -2.48
N GLY A 289 -16.15 -20.02 -3.63
CA GLY A 289 -16.19 -19.31 -4.91
C GLY A 289 -17.58 -19.23 -5.51
#